data_7512cd8ccff1d40d21e8b12ba71c74a6
#
_entry.id   7512cd8ccff1d40d21e8b12ba71c74a6
#
_cell.length_a   1.000
_cell.length_b   1.000
_cell.length_c   1.000
_cell.angle_alpha   90.00
_cell.angle_beta   90.00
_cell.angle_gamma   90.00
#
_symmetry.space_group_name_H-M   'P 1'
#
loop_
_entity.id
_entity.type
_entity.pdbx_description
1 polymer ?
#
loop_
_entity_poly.entity_id
_entity_poly.type
_entity_poly.pdbx_seq_one_letter_code
_entity_poly.pdbx_strand_id
1 'polypeptide(L)'
;MKNKLIIGSWSGIPEYNLLKKNDDEFLEEQFKMLAESGVELSPVPICHASEEFRLKTLELARKNGLKQLVEDYEMSVFLKTLKNRPSVTEEKAVGLIREYSRKYLEYESFAGYFIADEPSIEEAENLVYASAIFKKALPGKLFYFNLFPQYALPSCLKTDSYDDYIAAFAKAETDYMSFDFYALMTENGENYVREGFLENIAKVKKVCENRGKDMWTFCCSSAHYYGAIRGSETYGQAAFQAFVNYTLGARGIFWFCYYAPDVDDSYLNALVSREGRKDVAYENVKKVNAELKALDEYLGNYECVCRGAVINGLLKTISDGGLTDKPLADDFTVKILAAEQNVVFAVYKQGDKEGILITNFDEPTSGRENTVTVKVDASEAQVLSAGKTEKFRCANGELKYKLKSGGAIFVSPCGR
;
A
#
# COMPACT_ATOMS: atom_id res chain seq x y z
N MET A 1 5.15 0.56 19.62
CA MET A 1 6.19 0.53 18.55
C MET A 1 5.50 0.69 17.22
N LYS A 2 6.03 1.49 16.31
CA LYS A 2 5.53 1.63 14.95
C LYS A 2 5.71 0.28 14.23
N ASN A 3 4.66 -0.24 13.59
CA ASN A 3 4.79 -1.47 12.81
C ASN A 3 5.70 -1.23 11.62
N LYS A 4 6.54 -2.20 11.28
CA LYS A 4 7.42 -2.14 10.09
C LYS A 4 6.58 -1.97 8.83
N LEU A 5 7.06 -1.19 7.89
CA LEU A 5 6.48 -1.10 6.55
C LEU A 5 6.49 -2.48 5.88
N ILE A 6 5.35 -2.88 5.31
CA ILE A 6 5.22 -4.08 4.50
C ILE A 6 5.08 -3.67 3.04
N ILE A 7 5.89 -4.28 2.17
CA ILE A 7 5.76 -4.12 0.72
C ILE A 7 5.24 -5.43 0.14
N GLY A 8 4.10 -5.36 -0.50
CA GLY A 8 3.45 -6.51 -1.12
C GLY A 8 3.11 -6.28 -2.58
N SER A 9 2.50 -7.26 -3.21
CA SER A 9 1.90 -7.09 -4.52
C SER A 9 0.66 -7.96 -4.69
N TRP A 10 -0.11 -7.67 -5.71
CA TRP A 10 -1.28 -8.42 -6.15
C TRP A 10 -0.93 -9.26 -7.38
N SER A 11 -1.76 -10.24 -7.71
CA SER A 11 -1.61 -11.15 -8.82
C SER A 11 -0.33 -11.96 -8.75
N GLY A 12 -0.48 -13.20 -8.31
CA GLY A 12 0.61 -14.19 -8.25
C GLY A 12 1.00 -14.68 -9.63
N ILE A 13 2.05 -15.49 -9.61
CA ILE A 13 2.49 -16.22 -10.78
C ILE A 13 1.48 -17.34 -11.01
N PRO A 14 0.83 -17.43 -12.19
CA PRO A 14 -0.20 -18.45 -12.42
C PRO A 14 0.39 -19.83 -12.58
N GLU A 15 -0.41 -20.87 -12.32
CA GLU A 15 -0.02 -22.26 -12.62
C GLU A 15 0.15 -22.49 -14.13
N TYR A 16 -0.65 -21.80 -14.92
CA TYR A 16 -0.61 -21.86 -16.38
C TYR A 16 -0.38 -20.47 -16.96
N ASN A 17 0.50 -20.38 -17.94
CA ASN A 17 0.73 -19.18 -18.75
C ASN A 17 0.27 -19.47 -20.17
N LEU A 18 -0.66 -18.69 -20.71
CA LEU A 18 -1.19 -18.84 -22.07
C LEU A 18 -1.54 -20.32 -22.40
N LEU A 19 -2.24 -20.99 -21.50
CA LEU A 19 -2.65 -22.40 -21.59
C LEU A 19 -1.51 -23.43 -21.41
N LYS A 20 -0.26 -23.00 -21.23
CA LYS A 20 0.85 -23.90 -20.93
C LYS A 20 1.13 -23.90 -19.42
N LYS A 21 1.28 -25.09 -18.83
CA LYS A 21 1.73 -25.22 -17.44
C LYS A 21 3.16 -24.67 -17.32
N ASN A 22 3.38 -23.81 -16.33
CA ASN A 22 4.69 -23.25 -16.05
C ASN A 22 5.58 -24.35 -15.45
N ASP A 23 6.81 -24.45 -15.94
CA ASP A 23 7.79 -25.37 -15.42
C ASP A 23 8.53 -24.82 -14.20
N ASP A 24 9.36 -25.67 -13.60
CA ASP A 24 10.04 -25.35 -12.35
C ASP A 24 11.08 -24.24 -12.52
N GLU A 25 11.80 -24.21 -13.62
CA GLU A 25 12.83 -23.21 -13.91
C GLU A 25 12.20 -21.83 -14.05
N PHE A 26 11.09 -21.73 -14.79
CA PHE A 26 10.32 -20.49 -14.91
C PHE A 26 9.84 -20.00 -13.55
N LEU A 27 9.27 -20.87 -12.72
CA LEU A 27 8.75 -20.50 -11.42
C LEU A 27 9.86 -20.03 -10.47
N GLU A 28 11.01 -20.71 -10.44
CA GLU A 28 12.17 -20.32 -9.62
C GLU A 28 12.68 -18.93 -10.03
N GLU A 29 12.77 -18.65 -11.33
CA GLU A 29 13.15 -17.33 -11.84
C GLU A 29 12.14 -16.25 -11.43
N GLN A 30 10.83 -16.52 -11.56
CA GLN A 30 9.80 -15.58 -11.19
C GLN A 30 9.83 -15.23 -9.70
N PHE A 31 9.98 -16.21 -8.80
CA PHE A 31 10.07 -15.93 -7.36
C PHE A 31 11.34 -15.16 -6.98
N LYS A 32 12.45 -15.43 -7.67
CA LYS A 32 13.67 -14.64 -7.53
C LYS A 32 13.46 -13.19 -7.95
N MET A 33 12.87 -12.95 -9.13
CA MET A 33 12.58 -11.59 -9.61
C MET A 33 11.60 -10.87 -8.66
N LEU A 34 10.59 -11.57 -8.14
CA LEU A 34 9.65 -11.01 -7.18
C LEU A 34 10.38 -10.53 -5.91
N ALA A 35 11.25 -11.34 -5.33
CA ALA A 35 12.07 -10.94 -4.18
C ALA A 35 13.02 -9.76 -4.52
N GLU A 36 13.67 -9.80 -5.68
CA GLU A 36 14.56 -8.73 -6.16
C GLU A 36 13.84 -7.40 -6.37
N SER A 37 12.54 -7.42 -6.66
CA SER A 37 11.72 -6.19 -6.77
C SER A 37 11.51 -5.47 -5.44
N GLY A 38 11.89 -6.11 -4.33
CA GLY A 38 11.72 -5.58 -2.97
C GLY A 38 10.38 -5.92 -2.32
N VAL A 39 9.54 -6.74 -2.95
CA VAL A 39 8.33 -7.29 -2.36
C VAL A 39 8.70 -8.24 -1.20
N GLU A 40 7.94 -8.21 -0.11
CA GLU A 40 8.13 -9.07 1.07
C GLU A 40 6.93 -10.00 1.27
N LEU A 41 5.73 -9.51 0.93
CA LEU A 41 4.50 -10.31 0.93
C LEU A 41 4.12 -10.64 -0.51
N SER A 42 4.30 -11.91 -0.86
CA SER A 42 4.03 -12.42 -2.20
C SER A 42 2.53 -12.29 -2.52
N PRO A 43 2.21 -11.97 -3.76
CA PRO A 43 0.84 -11.95 -4.20
C PRO A 43 0.20 -13.33 -4.12
N VAL A 44 -1.11 -13.30 -4.06
CA VAL A 44 -1.94 -14.50 -4.13
C VAL A 44 -1.74 -15.17 -5.48
N PRO A 45 -1.57 -16.50 -5.54
CA PRO A 45 -1.72 -17.22 -6.79
C PRO A 45 -3.12 -16.96 -7.37
N ILE A 46 -3.19 -16.78 -8.67
CA ILE A 46 -4.47 -16.52 -9.35
C ILE A 46 -5.46 -17.66 -9.05
N CYS A 47 -6.74 -17.30 -8.89
CA CYS A 47 -7.87 -18.19 -8.63
C CYS A 47 -7.74 -19.56 -9.32
N HIS A 48 -8.11 -20.63 -8.62
CA HIS A 48 -8.13 -22.01 -9.11
C HIS A 48 -6.78 -22.72 -9.25
N ALA A 49 -5.70 -22.20 -8.66
CA ALA A 49 -4.46 -22.97 -8.56
C ALA A 49 -4.67 -24.30 -7.83
N SER A 50 -4.04 -25.36 -8.32
CA SER A 50 -4.06 -26.67 -7.67
C SER A 50 -3.42 -26.63 -6.28
N GLU A 51 -3.78 -27.58 -5.41
CA GLU A 51 -3.14 -27.68 -4.08
C GLU A 51 -1.64 -27.89 -4.23
N GLU A 52 -1.23 -28.77 -5.12
CA GLU A 52 0.18 -29.04 -5.42
C GLU A 52 0.92 -27.74 -5.79
N PHE A 53 0.32 -26.94 -6.64
CA PHE A 53 0.89 -25.66 -7.04
C PHE A 53 0.99 -24.67 -5.87
N ARG A 54 -0.04 -24.56 -5.02
CA ARG A 54 -0.01 -23.70 -3.84
C ARG A 54 1.11 -24.10 -2.87
N LEU A 55 1.30 -25.40 -2.61
CA LEU A 55 2.39 -25.88 -1.76
C LEU A 55 3.76 -25.61 -2.38
N LYS A 56 3.90 -25.82 -3.69
CA LYS A 56 5.12 -25.52 -4.44
C LYS A 56 5.47 -24.02 -4.36
N THR A 57 4.50 -23.14 -4.57
CA THR A 57 4.75 -21.69 -4.48
C THR A 57 5.11 -21.24 -3.07
N LEU A 58 4.56 -21.85 -2.03
CA LEU A 58 5.00 -21.61 -0.64
C LEU A 58 6.47 -22.01 -0.42
N GLU A 59 6.92 -23.13 -0.98
CA GLU A 59 8.33 -23.52 -0.88
C GLU A 59 9.24 -22.55 -1.65
N LEU A 60 8.83 -22.11 -2.84
CA LEU A 60 9.57 -21.10 -3.60
C LEU A 60 9.63 -19.74 -2.88
N ALA A 61 8.52 -19.33 -2.27
CA ALA A 61 8.49 -18.14 -1.43
C ALA A 61 9.46 -18.25 -0.25
N ARG A 62 9.48 -19.40 0.45
CA ARG A 62 10.41 -19.66 1.54
C ARG A 62 11.87 -19.58 1.09
N LYS A 63 12.23 -20.21 -0.03
CA LYS A 63 13.60 -20.17 -0.59
C LYS A 63 14.06 -18.73 -0.90
N ASN A 64 13.15 -17.85 -1.26
CA ASN A 64 13.44 -16.46 -1.62
C ASN A 64 13.17 -15.44 -0.48
N GLY A 65 12.92 -15.93 0.75
CA GLY A 65 12.69 -15.05 1.91
C GLY A 65 11.39 -14.27 1.88
N LEU A 66 10.41 -14.72 1.08
CA LEU A 66 9.10 -14.12 0.95
C LEU A 66 8.09 -14.75 1.92
N LYS A 67 7.08 -13.98 2.29
CA LYS A 67 5.83 -14.48 2.87
C LYS A 67 4.77 -14.53 1.77
N GLN A 68 3.83 -15.47 1.84
CA GLN A 68 2.82 -15.66 0.81
C GLN A 68 1.43 -15.85 1.41
N LEU A 69 0.46 -15.14 0.87
CA LEU A 69 -0.95 -15.42 1.07
C LEU A 69 -1.38 -16.59 0.17
N VAL A 70 -2.21 -17.45 0.70
CA VAL A 70 -2.81 -18.54 -0.05
C VAL A 70 -4.26 -18.19 -0.40
N GLU A 71 -4.59 -18.26 -1.67
CA GLU A 71 -5.98 -18.28 -2.13
C GLU A 71 -6.44 -19.72 -2.18
N ASP A 72 -7.37 -20.07 -1.29
CA ASP A 72 -7.97 -21.40 -1.22
C ASP A 72 -9.50 -21.24 -1.25
N TYR A 73 -10.09 -21.68 -2.35
CA TYR A 73 -11.51 -21.48 -2.61
C TYR A 73 -12.39 -22.09 -1.51
N GLU A 74 -12.08 -23.32 -1.07
CA GLU A 74 -12.90 -24.00 -0.06
C GLU A 74 -12.83 -23.27 1.29
N MET A 75 -11.62 -22.86 1.70
CA MET A 75 -11.44 -22.06 2.92
C MET A 75 -12.12 -20.71 2.81
N SER A 76 -12.01 -20.03 1.68
CA SER A 76 -12.64 -18.71 1.46
C SER A 76 -14.15 -18.80 1.52
N VAL A 77 -14.77 -19.79 0.84
CA VAL A 77 -16.21 -20.03 0.90
C VAL A 77 -16.66 -20.42 2.32
N PHE A 78 -15.89 -21.27 3.01
CA PHE A 78 -16.21 -21.64 4.39
C PHE A 78 -16.24 -20.40 5.30
N LEU A 79 -15.23 -19.57 5.24
CA LEU A 79 -15.12 -18.36 6.07
C LEU A 79 -16.17 -17.30 5.71
N LYS A 80 -16.40 -17.05 4.43
CA LYS A 80 -17.44 -16.08 3.97
C LYS A 80 -18.86 -16.48 4.37
N THR A 81 -19.12 -17.77 4.59
CA THR A 81 -20.46 -18.27 4.92
C THR A 81 -20.58 -18.75 6.37
N LEU A 82 -19.52 -18.64 7.18
CA LEU A 82 -19.44 -19.27 8.50
C LEU A 82 -20.55 -18.84 9.45
N LYS A 83 -20.89 -17.55 9.51
CA LYS A 83 -21.97 -17.01 10.34
C LYS A 83 -23.34 -17.61 9.98
N ASN A 84 -23.53 -17.98 8.72
CA ASN A 84 -24.77 -18.54 8.20
C ASN A 84 -24.85 -20.08 8.34
N ARG A 85 -23.94 -20.69 9.13
CA ARG A 85 -23.88 -22.14 9.37
C ARG A 85 -24.18 -22.46 10.84
N PRO A 86 -25.46 -22.43 11.26
CA PRO A 86 -25.85 -22.57 12.67
C PRO A 86 -25.43 -23.90 13.32
N SER A 87 -25.21 -24.94 12.51
CA SER A 87 -24.72 -26.24 12.99
C SER A 87 -23.22 -26.30 13.25
N VAL A 88 -22.47 -25.24 12.93
CA VAL A 88 -21.03 -25.13 13.17
C VAL A 88 -20.79 -24.22 14.37
N THR A 89 -20.53 -24.82 15.54
CA THR A 89 -20.14 -24.04 16.73
C THR A 89 -18.79 -23.40 16.52
N GLU A 90 -18.46 -22.40 17.34
CA GLU A 90 -17.19 -21.70 17.28
C GLU A 90 -16.00 -22.67 17.46
N GLU A 91 -16.06 -23.58 18.47
CA GLU A 91 -15.01 -24.56 18.69
C GLU A 91 -14.82 -25.49 17.50
N LYS A 92 -15.94 -25.93 16.88
CA LYS A 92 -15.90 -26.74 15.68
C LYS A 92 -15.27 -25.98 14.51
N ALA A 93 -15.62 -24.70 14.32
CA ALA A 93 -15.03 -23.86 13.28
C ALA A 93 -13.52 -23.67 13.47
N VAL A 94 -13.08 -23.39 14.71
CA VAL A 94 -11.65 -23.31 15.05
C VAL A 94 -10.92 -24.62 14.72
N GLY A 95 -11.50 -25.77 15.10
CA GLY A 95 -10.95 -27.09 14.80
C GLY A 95 -10.80 -27.33 13.29
N LEU A 96 -11.85 -27.05 12.51
CA LEU A 96 -11.88 -27.21 11.05
C LEU A 96 -10.84 -26.31 10.37
N ILE A 97 -10.74 -25.06 10.76
CA ILE A 97 -9.74 -24.13 10.19
C ILE A 97 -8.32 -24.65 10.46
N ARG A 98 -8.02 -25.10 11.68
CA ARG A 98 -6.69 -25.65 12.04
C ARG A 98 -6.37 -26.91 11.26
N GLU A 99 -7.32 -27.84 11.17
CA GLU A 99 -7.15 -29.11 10.47
C GLU A 99 -6.87 -28.86 8.98
N TYR A 100 -7.71 -28.05 8.34
CA TYR A 100 -7.55 -27.71 6.94
C TYR A 100 -6.23 -26.97 6.63
N SER A 101 -5.79 -26.12 7.54
CA SER A 101 -4.57 -25.33 7.36
C SER A 101 -3.28 -26.10 7.70
N ARG A 102 -3.36 -27.31 8.23
CA ARG A 102 -2.18 -28.09 8.68
C ARG A 102 -1.12 -28.19 7.60
N LYS A 103 -1.53 -28.48 6.36
CA LYS A 103 -0.64 -28.61 5.19
C LYS A 103 0.11 -27.31 4.86
N TYR A 104 -0.47 -26.15 5.11
CA TYR A 104 0.16 -24.84 4.86
C TYR A 104 1.02 -24.39 6.04
N LEU A 105 0.67 -24.77 7.27
CA LEU A 105 1.41 -24.41 8.48
C LEU A 105 2.81 -25.02 8.56
N GLU A 106 3.11 -26.03 7.75
CA GLU A 106 4.44 -26.62 7.60
C GLU A 106 5.41 -25.66 6.88
N TYR A 107 4.89 -24.66 6.16
CA TYR A 107 5.69 -23.69 5.44
C TYR A 107 5.80 -22.38 6.23
N GLU A 108 7.02 -21.99 6.58
CA GLU A 108 7.29 -20.72 7.26
C GLU A 108 6.82 -19.51 6.43
N SER A 109 6.84 -19.62 5.10
CA SER A 109 6.39 -18.62 4.15
C SER A 109 4.87 -18.38 4.17
N PHE A 110 4.08 -19.31 4.70
CA PHE A 110 2.63 -19.14 4.79
C PHE A 110 2.25 -17.95 5.67
N ALA A 111 1.78 -16.88 5.05
CA ALA A 111 1.36 -15.66 5.74
C ALA A 111 -0.08 -15.72 6.25
N GLY A 112 -0.94 -16.48 5.59
CA GLY A 112 -2.37 -16.55 5.86
C GLY A 112 -3.17 -16.74 4.57
N TYR A 113 -4.46 -16.44 4.65
CA TYR A 113 -5.36 -16.62 3.51
C TYR A 113 -5.82 -15.30 2.93
N PHE A 114 -5.91 -15.26 1.60
CA PHE A 114 -6.71 -14.31 0.88
C PHE A 114 -8.17 -14.75 0.90
N ILE A 115 -9.06 -13.89 1.38
CA ILE A 115 -10.46 -14.25 1.64
C ILE A 115 -11.40 -13.57 0.65
N ALA A 116 -11.23 -12.26 0.43
CA ALA A 116 -12.11 -11.50 -0.42
C ALA A 116 -11.41 -10.31 -1.08
N ASP A 117 -11.82 -10.01 -2.29
CA ASP A 117 -11.51 -8.76 -2.97
C ASP A 117 -12.79 -7.95 -3.09
N GLU A 118 -12.70 -6.70 -2.71
CA GLU A 118 -13.76 -5.70 -2.84
C GLU A 118 -15.16 -6.21 -2.40
N PRO A 119 -15.28 -6.77 -1.16
CA PRO A 119 -16.58 -7.26 -0.68
C PRO A 119 -17.57 -6.11 -0.51
N SER A 120 -18.85 -6.35 -0.80
CA SER A 120 -19.90 -5.39 -0.51
C SER A 120 -20.19 -5.27 1.00
N ILE A 121 -20.86 -4.21 1.44
CA ILE A 121 -21.21 -4.03 2.87
C ILE A 121 -22.07 -5.18 3.41
N GLU A 122 -22.84 -5.86 2.54
CA GLU A 122 -23.66 -7.01 2.92
C GLU A 122 -22.82 -8.20 3.42
N GLU A 123 -21.56 -8.29 2.98
CA GLU A 123 -20.61 -9.35 3.40
C GLU A 123 -19.89 -9.01 4.72
N ALA A 124 -19.93 -7.75 5.16
CA ALA A 124 -19.15 -7.27 6.29
C ALA A 124 -19.41 -8.07 7.57
N GLU A 125 -20.67 -8.35 7.87
CA GLU A 125 -21.04 -9.07 9.09
C GLU A 125 -20.48 -10.49 9.15
N ASN A 126 -20.47 -11.19 8.01
CA ASN A 126 -19.88 -12.52 7.88
C ASN A 126 -18.34 -12.46 8.01
N LEU A 127 -17.69 -11.51 7.35
CA LEU A 127 -16.23 -11.38 7.40
C LEU A 127 -15.75 -10.95 8.80
N VAL A 128 -16.46 -10.05 9.47
CA VAL A 128 -16.17 -9.66 10.86
C VAL A 128 -16.27 -10.87 11.79
N TYR A 129 -17.35 -11.63 11.72
CA TYR A 129 -17.53 -12.84 12.52
C TYR A 129 -16.43 -13.88 12.25
N ALA A 130 -16.17 -14.15 10.97
CA ALA A 130 -15.16 -15.13 10.57
C ALA A 130 -13.73 -14.72 10.98
N SER A 131 -13.41 -13.42 10.92
CA SER A 131 -12.08 -12.92 11.31
C SER A 131 -11.76 -13.18 12.78
N ALA A 132 -12.76 -13.05 13.66
CA ALA A 132 -12.59 -13.33 15.09
C ALA A 132 -12.30 -14.81 15.35
N ILE A 133 -13.00 -15.70 14.67
CA ILE A 133 -12.79 -17.16 14.76
C ILE A 133 -11.46 -17.55 14.14
N PHE A 134 -11.13 -16.97 13.00
CA PHE A 134 -9.85 -17.20 12.33
C PHE A 134 -8.65 -16.81 13.20
N LYS A 135 -8.71 -15.65 13.86
CA LYS A 135 -7.66 -15.18 14.77
C LYS A 135 -7.43 -16.16 15.95
N LYS A 136 -8.50 -16.79 16.45
CA LYS A 136 -8.41 -17.86 17.48
C LYS A 136 -7.83 -19.15 16.92
N ALA A 137 -8.14 -19.48 15.67
CA ALA A 137 -7.66 -20.69 15.03
C ALA A 137 -6.19 -20.58 14.62
N LEU A 138 -5.80 -19.48 14.02
CA LEU A 138 -4.48 -19.24 13.41
C LEU A 138 -3.91 -17.89 13.87
N PRO A 139 -3.53 -17.76 15.15
CA PRO A 139 -2.97 -16.51 15.66
C PRO A 139 -1.69 -16.14 14.89
N GLY A 140 -1.57 -14.85 14.52
CA GLY A 140 -0.45 -14.32 13.76
C GLY A 140 -0.50 -14.58 12.24
N LYS A 141 -1.55 -15.26 11.75
CA LYS A 141 -1.78 -15.40 10.30
C LYS A 141 -2.78 -14.35 9.81
N LEU A 142 -2.60 -13.92 8.57
CA LEU A 142 -3.42 -12.90 7.94
C LEU A 142 -4.77 -13.49 7.47
N PHE A 143 -5.84 -12.85 7.86
CA PHE A 143 -7.18 -13.00 7.30
C PHE A 143 -7.37 -11.85 6.31
N TYR A 144 -6.91 -12.02 5.05
CA TYR A 144 -6.73 -10.90 4.15
C TYR A 144 -7.95 -10.67 3.26
N PHE A 145 -8.43 -9.44 3.27
CA PHE A 145 -9.38 -8.91 2.29
C PHE A 145 -9.01 -7.46 1.94
N ASN A 146 -9.35 -7.04 0.73
CA ASN A 146 -9.14 -5.69 0.22
C ASN A 146 -10.48 -5.00 0.03
N LEU A 147 -10.57 -3.72 0.35
CA LEU A 147 -11.80 -2.92 0.29
C LEU A 147 -11.85 -2.06 -0.96
N PHE A 148 -13.06 -1.80 -1.44
CA PHE A 148 -13.34 -0.82 -2.48
C PHE A 148 -12.83 0.59 -2.12
N PRO A 149 -12.42 1.40 -3.12
CA PRO A 149 -12.20 2.84 -2.94
C PRO A 149 -13.51 3.62 -2.85
N GLN A 150 -13.43 4.87 -2.40
CA GLN A 150 -14.64 5.72 -2.26
C GLN A 150 -15.29 6.08 -3.60
N TYR A 151 -14.59 5.95 -4.73
CA TYR A 151 -15.17 6.18 -6.05
C TYR A 151 -15.94 4.97 -6.61
N ALA A 152 -15.95 3.85 -5.90
CA ALA A 152 -16.75 2.69 -6.29
C ALA A 152 -18.24 3.04 -6.29
N LEU A 153 -18.97 2.46 -7.25
CA LEU A 153 -20.39 2.73 -7.40
C LEU A 153 -21.18 2.22 -6.18
N PRO A 154 -22.24 2.93 -5.77
CA PRO A 154 -23.13 2.46 -4.69
C PRO A 154 -23.68 1.05 -4.94
N SER A 155 -23.87 0.66 -6.20
CA SER A 155 -24.28 -0.70 -6.58
C SER A 155 -23.24 -1.77 -6.24
N CYS A 156 -21.95 -1.43 -6.22
CA CYS A 156 -20.87 -2.32 -5.79
C CYS A 156 -20.73 -2.32 -4.26
N LEU A 157 -20.70 -1.15 -3.65
CA LEU A 157 -20.64 -1.00 -2.19
C LEU A 157 -21.89 -1.56 -1.48
N LYS A 158 -23.06 -1.58 -2.13
CA LYS A 158 -24.39 -1.83 -1.55
C LYS A 158 -24.75 -0.83 -0.44
N THR A 159 -24.23 0.38 -0.53
CA THR A 159 -24.53 1.54 0.32
C THR A 159 -24.18 2.82 -0.40
N ASP A 160 -24.86 3.93 -0.06
CA ASP A 160 -24.54 5.27 -0.54
C ASP A 160 -23.46 5.97 0.30
N SER A 161 -23.09 5.37 1.45
CA SER A 161 -22.15 5.95 2.41
C SER A 161 -20.84 5.16 2.43
N TYR A 162 -19.76 5.75 1.92
CA TYR A 162 -18.43 5.15 2.03
C TYR A 162 -17.94 5.10 3.48
N ASP A 163 -18.34 6.07 4.32
CA ASP A 163 -17.99 6.08 5.74
C ASP A 163 -18.62 4.89 6.49
N ASP A 164 -19.88 4.54 6.18
CA ASP A 164 -20.54 3.36 6.74
C ASP A 164 -19.89 2.06 6.23
N TYR A 165 -19.50 2.04 4.95
CA TYR A 165 -18.81 0.92 4.34
C TYR A 165 -17.51 0.60 5.09
N ILE A 166 -16.59 1.55 5.21
CA ILE A 166 -15.31 1.32 5.90
C ILE A 166 -15.49 1.06 7.41
N ALA A 167 -16.48 1.70 8.06
CA ALA A 167 -16.77 1.49 9.46
C ALA A 167 -17.29 0.08 9.74
N ALA A 168 -18.04 -0.53 8.80
CA ALA A 168 -18.51 -1.90 8.93
C ALA A 168 -17.34 -2.89 8.96
N PHE A 169 -16.40 -2.79 8.03
CA PHE A 169 -15.22 -3.67 7.92
C PHE A 169 -14.15 -3.40 8.97
N ALA A 170 -14.07 -2.18 9.51
CA ALA A 170 -13.16 -1.85 10.59
C ALA A 170 -13.37 -2.67 11.87
N LYS A 171 -14.51 -3.31 12.03
CA LYS A 171 -14.84 -4.21 13.15
C LYS A 171 -14.17 -5.59 13.04
N ALA A 172 -13.62 -5.95 11.88
CA ALA A 172 -12.92 -7.22 11.70
C ALA A 172 -11.71 -7.34 12.63
N GLU A 173 -11.41 -8.53 13.12
CA GLU A 173 -10.27 -8.82 14.01
C GLU A 173 -8.95 -8.97 13.22
N THR A 174 -8.66 -7.95 12.39
CA THR A 174 -7.41 -7.79 11.65
C THR A 174 -6.60 -6.63 12.23
N ASP A 175 -5.28 -6.69 12.12
CA ASP A 175 -4.40 -5.63 12.60
C ASP A 175 -4.21 -4.51 11.55
N TYR A 176 -4.93 -4.59 10.42
CA TYR A 176 -4.86 -3.65 9.30
C TYR A 176 -6.23 -3.50 8.62
N MET A 177 -6.34 -2.45 7.81
CA MET A 177 -7.37 -2.28 6.77
C MET A 177 -6.66 -2.06 5.43
N SER A 178 -7.00 -2.86 4.43
CA SER A 178 -6.47 -2.75 3.07
C SER A 178 -7.52 -2.21 2.12
N PHE A 179 -7.14 -1.29 1.25
CA PHE A 179 -7.99 -0.74 0.20
C PHE A 179 -7.16 -0.36 -1.02
N ASP A 180 -7.78 -0.24 -2.16
CA ASP A 180 -7.17 0.30 -3.37
C ASP A 180 -7.75 1.67 -3.72
N PHE A 181 -6.90 2.52 -4.31
CA PHE A 181 -7.30 3.77 -4.93
C PHE A 181 -6.27 4.11 -6.03
N TYR A 182 -6.66 3.92 -7.27
CA TYR A 182 -5.78 4.22 -8.40
C TYR A 182 -5.89 5.69 -8.77
N ALA A 183 -4.87 6.45 -8.36
CA ALA A 183 -4.90 7.90 -8.37
C ALA A 183 -4.55 8.52 -9.74
N LEU A 184 -3.74 7.84 -10.56
CA LEU A 184 -3.23 8.41 -11.81
C LEU A 184 -4.14 8.04 -12.98
N MET A 185 -4.68 9.06 -13.64
CA MET A 185 -5.67 8.93 -14.69
C MET A 185 -5.24 9.62 -15.98
N THR A 186 -5.77 9.12 -17.09
CA THR A 186 -5.72 9.80 -18.40
C THR A 186 -7.13 9.87 -18.98
N GLU A 187 -7.56 11.05 -19.35
CA GLU A 187 -8.82 11.26 -20.06
C GLU A 187 -8.62 12.30 -21.16
N ASN A 188 -9.12 12.03 -22.36
CA ASN A 188 -8.97 12.90 -23.54
C ASN A 188 -7.52 13.33 -23.85
N GLY A 189 -6.53 12.48 -23.48
CA GLY A 189 -5.11 12.75 -23.64
C GLY A 189 -4.47 13.60 -22.54
N GLU A 190 -5.23 14.03 -21.55
CA GLU A 190 -4.74 14.76 -20.39
C GLU A 190 -4.55 13.82 -19.19
N ASN A 191 -3.40 13.96 -18.52
CA ASN A 191 -3.09 13.22 -17.31
C ASN A 191 -3.45 14.04 -16.10
N TYR A 192 -4.06 13.41 -15.10
CA TYR A 192 -4.45 14.07 -13.86
C TYR A 192 -4.44 13.11 -12.66
N VAL A 193 -4.42 13.69 -11.47
CA VAL A 193 -4.63 12.96 -10.21
C VAL A 193 -6.13 12.92 -9.93
N ARG A 194 -6.69 11.71 -9.78
CA ARG A 194 -8.11 11.50 -9.51
C ARG A 194 -8.56 12.26 -8.27
N GLU A 195 -9.66 12.97 -8.39
CA GLU A 195 -10.30 13.65 -7.26
C GLU A 195 -10.67 12.68 -6.13
N GLY A 196 -10.68 13.20 -4.90
CA GLY A 196 -11.00 12.39 -3.72
C GLY A 196 -9.86 11.51 -3.20
N PHE A 197 -8.68 11.49 -3.84
CA PHE A 197 -7.56 10.63 -3.41
C PHE A 197 -7.11 10.92 -1.98
N LEU A 198 -6.84 12.19 -1.65
CA LEU A 198 -6.43 12.58 -0.30
C LEU A 198 -7.55 12.38 0.73
N GLU A 199 -8.79 12.60 0.34
CA GLU A 199 -9.96 12.40 1.21
C GLU A 199 -10.17 10.92 1.53
N ASN A 200 -10.06 10.04 0.53
CA ASN A 200 -10.16 8.59 0.76
C ASN A 200 -9.10 8.11 1.77
N ILE A 201 -7.84 8.52 1.57
CA ILE A 201 -6.75 8.18 2.50
C ILE A 201 -7.06 8.73 3.90
N ALA A 202 -7.50 9.98 4.02
CA ALA A 202 -7.82 10.61 5.29
C ALA A 202 -8.95 9.87 6.04
N LYS A 203 -10.02 9.47 5.33
CA LYS A 203 -11.13 8.69 5.90
C LYS A 203 -10.68 7.33 6.41
N VAL A 204 -9.99 6.54 5.58
CA VAL A 204 -9.51 5.21 5.97
C VAL A 204 -8.51 5.34 7.11
N LYS A 205 -7.59 6.31 7.04
CA LYS A 205 -6.59 6.55 8.10
C LYS A 205 -7.22 6.87 9.44
N LYS A 206 -8.26 7.74 9.46
CA LYS A 206 -9.02 8.05 10.68
C LYS A 206 -9.63 6.80 11.30
N VAL A 207 -10.26 5.95 10.48
CA VAL A 207 -10.87 4.70 10.96
C VAL A 207 -9.81 3.75 11.48
N CYS A 208 -8.66 3.64 10.81
CA CYS A 208 -7.52 2.83 11.26
C CYS A 208 -7.00 3.31 12.62
N GLU A 209 -6.79 4.61 12.80
CA GLU A 209 -6.31 5.20 14.06
C GLU A 209 -7.29 4.92 15.21
N ASN A 210 -8.59 5.10 14.99
CA ASN A 210 -9.64 4.84 15.98
C ASN A 210 -9.72 3.36 16.40
N ARG A 211 -9.21 2.44 15.58
CA ARG A 211 -9.23 1.00 15.80
C ARG A 211 -7.85 0.39 16.11
N GLY A 212 -6.80 1.20 16.17
CA GLY A 212 -5.43 0.72 16.38
C GLY A 212 -4.93 -0.18 15.25
N LYS A 213 -5.37 0.08 14.00
CA LYS A 213 -5.03 -0.71 12.81
C LYS A 213 -4.02 0.02 11.92
N ASP A 214 -3.23 -0.75 11.19
CA ASP A 214 -2.42 -0.23 10.10
C ASP A 214 -3.27 0.04 8.86
N MET A 215 -2.96 1.10 8.14
CA MET A 215 -3.52 1.38 6.83
C MET A 215 -2.64 0.74 5.76
N TRP A 216 -3.20 -0.16 4.95
CA TRP A 216 -2.57 -0.76 3.78
C TRP A 216 -3.25 -0.26 2.51
N THR A 217 -2.47 0.03 1.48
CA THR A 217 -3.00 0.60 0.25
C THR A 217 -2.34 0.04 -0.99
N PHE A 218 -3.07 0.04 -2.09
CA PHE A 218 -2.54 -0.34 -3.39
C PHE A 218 -2.05 0.86 -4.18
N CYS A 219 -0.91 0.66 -4.83
CA CYS A 219 -0.35 1.49 -5.89
C CYS A 219 -0.52 0.76 -7.22
N CYS A 220 -0.89 1.46 -8.27
CA CYS A 220 -1.07 0.86 -9.58
C CYS A 220 0.27 0.73 -10.30
N SER A 221 0.71 -0.50 -10.56
CA SER A 221 1.85 -0.77 -11.45
C SER A 221 1.44 -1.13 -12.86
N SER A 222 0.17 -1.51 -13.05
CA SER A 222 -0.41 -1.93 -14.32
C SER A 222 -1.29 -0.83 -14.91
N ALA A 223 -0.95 -0.30 -16.06
CA ALA A 223 -1.89 0.52 -16.81
C ALA A 223 -3.03 -0.35 -17.34
N HIS A 224 -4.27 0.03 -17.08
CA HIS A 224 -5.45 -0.74 -17.45
C HIS A 224 -6.63 0.13 -17.87
N TYR A 225 -7.77 -0.51 -18.23
CA TYR A 225 -8.88 0.14 -18.92
C TYR A 225 -8.39 0.93 -20.15
N TYR A 226 -7.59 0.25 -21.01
CA TYR A 226 -6.99 0.82 -22.22
C TYR A 226 -6.17 2.10 -21.95
N GLY A 227 -5.51 2.15 -20.79
CA GLY A 227 -4.65 3.27 -20.38
C GLY A 227 -5.38 4.43 -19.70
N ALA A 228 -6.68 4.33 -19.46
CA ALA A 228 -7.40 5.34 -18.66
C ALA A 228 -6.90 5.41 -17.23
N ILE A 229 -6.51 4.25 -16.64
CA ILE A 229 -5.78 4.20 -15.38
C ILE A 229 -4.31 3.98 -15.71
N ARG A 230 -3.45 4.89 -15.22
CA ARG A 230 -2.01 4.85 -15.44
C ARG A 230 -1.32 3.95 -14.42
N GLY A 231 -0.31 3.23 -14.90
CA GLY A 231 0.55 2.39 -14.06
C GLY A 231 1.77 3.13 -13.52
N SER A 232 2.89 2.42 -13.47
CA SER A 232 4.19 2.90 -12.98
C SER A 232 5.25 2.87 -14.08
N GLU A 233 4.87 3.35 -15.29
CA GLU A 233 5.74 3.34 -16.47
C GLU A 233 6.96 4.24 -16.30
N THR A 234 6.89 5.23 -15.42
CA THR A 234 8.01 6.09 -15.06
C THR A 234 8.31 6.02 -13.55
N TYR A 235 9.54 6.37 -13.17
CA TYR A 235 9.90 6.51 -11.76
C TYR A 235 8.96 7.48 -11.03
N GLY A 236 8.63 8.62 -11.65
CA GLY A 236 7.74 9.62 -11.04
C GLY A 236 6.37 9.07 -10.70
N GLN A 237 5.78 8.26 -11.58
CA GLN A 237 4.47 7.63 -11.36
C GLN A 237 4.51 6.60 -10.22
N ALA A 238 5.54 5.75 -10.17
CA ALA A 238 5.74 4.79 -9.08
C ALA A 238 5.99 5.52 -7.75
N ALA A 239 6.88 6.49 -7.75
CA ALA A 239 7.28 7.26 -6.56
C ALA A 239 6.10 8.05 -5.99
N PHE A 240 5.34 8.75 -6.84
CA PHE A 240 4.15 9.50 -6.44
C PHE A 240 3.19 8.63 -5.63
N GLN A 241 2.76 7.51 -6.20
CA GLN A 241 1.79 6.65 -5.56
C GLN A 241 2.30 6.11 -4.21
N ALA A 242 3.53 5.61 -4.18
CA ALA A 242 4.09 5.00 -3.00
C ALA A 242 4.40 6.02 -1.90
N PHE A 243 5.07 7.13 -2.23
CA PHE A 243 5.47 8.13 -1.23
C PHE A 243 4.31 8.97 -0.72
N VAL A 244 3.30 9.29 -1.55
CA VAL A 244 2.09 9.98 -1.07
C VAL A 244 1.38 9.12 -0.03
N ASN A 245 1.12 7.86 -0.33
CA ASN A 245 0.48 6.94 0.60
C ASN A 245 1.30 6.77 1.89
N TYR A 246 2.62 6.58 1.78
CA TYR A 246 3.51 6.46 2.94
C TYR A 246 3.53 7.72 3.80
N THR A 247 3.65 8.91 3.19
CA THR A 247 3.63 10.21 3.88
C THR A 247 2.33 10.39 4.65
N LEU A 248 1.21 9.96 4.08
CA LEU A 248 -0.10 10.05 4.70
C LEU A 248 -0.42 8.89 5.67
N GLY A 249 0.56 8.02 5.93
CA GLY A 249 0.54 7.07 7.03
C GLY A 249 0.22 5.64 6.68
N ALA A 250 0.33 5.24 5.41
CA ALA A 250 0.28 3.82 5.05
C ALA A 250 1.47 3.06 5.64
N ARG A 251 1.18 1.85 6.13
CA ARG A 251 2.15 0.89 6.67
C ARG A 251 2.24 -0.38 5.82
N GLY A 252 1.37 -0.50 4.82
CA GLY A 252 1.45 -1.49 3.76
C GLY A 252 1.34 -0.78 2.41
N ILE A 253 2.28 -1.05 1.51
CA ILE A 253 2.27 -0.58 0.12
C ILE A 253 2.26 -1.81 -0.76
N PHE A 254 1.18 -1.98 -1.51
CA PHE A 254 0.97 -3.12 -2.40
C PHE A 254 0.93 -2.65 -3.84
N TRP A 255 1.44 -3.45 -4.75
CA TRP A 255 1.47 -3.12 -6.18
C TRP A 255 0.44 -3.96 -6.95
N PHE A 256 -0.47 -3.30 -7.62
CA PHE A 256 -1.37 -3.92 -8.59
C PHE A 256 -0.81 -3.70 -10.00
N CYS A 257 -0.16 -4.69 -10.61
CA CYS A 257 0.07 -6.05 -10.11
C CYS A 257 1.48 -6.52 -10.47
N TYR A 258 1.90 -7.65 -9.89
CA TYR A 258 3.20 -8.26 -10.22
C TYR A 258 3.16 -8.88 -11.61
N TYR A 259 2.27 -9.83 -11.82
CA TYR A 259 2.12 -10.53 -13.09
C TYR A 259 0.95 -9.96 -13.88
N ALA A 260 1.16 -9.64 -15.17
CA ALA A 260 0.13 -9.03 -16.00
C ALA A 260 -1.10 -9.94 -16.11
N PRO A 261 -2.31 -9.47 -15.74
CA PRO A 261 -3.51 -10.28 -15.81
C PRO A 261 -3.82 -10.71 -17.25
N ASP A 262 -4.24 -11.96 -17.42
CA ASP A 262 -4.63 -12.54 -18.71
C ASP A 262 -6.15 -12.71 -18.79
N VAL A 263 -6.87 -11.67 -18.35
CA VAL A 263 -8.34 -11.67 -18.35
C VAL A 263 -8.93 -10.97 -19.57
N ASP A 264 -8.27 -9.92 -20.04
CA ASP A 264 -8.64 -9.20 -21.27
C ASP A 264 -7.48 -8.30 -21.75
N ASP A 265 -7.67 -7.63 -22.88
CA ASP A 265 -6.67 -6.73 -23.47
C ASP A 265 -6.63 -5.33 -22.84
N SER A 266 -7.44 -5.07 -21.82
CA SER A 266 -7.45 -3.75 -21.15
C SER A 266 -6.25 -3.53 -20.24
N TYR A 267 -5.56 -4.62 -19.82
CA TYR A 267 -4.33 -4.56 -19.02
C TYR A 267 -3.12 -4.50 -19.94
N LEU A 268 -2.43 -3.37 -19.93
CA LEU A 268 -1.36 -3.08 -20.89
C LEU A 268 0.03 -3.51 -20.43
N ASN A 269 0.27 -3.48 -19.12
CA ASN A 269 1.56 -3.82 -18.52
C ASN A 269 1.41 -4.23 -17.04
N ALA A 270 2.52 -4.62 -16.41
CA ALA A 270 2.61 -4.93 -14.97
C ALA A 270 4.07 -4.81 -14.52
N LEU A 271 4.48 -5.42 -13.39
CA LEU A 271 5.90 -5.59 -13.10
C LEU A 271 6.52 -6.61 -14.06
N VAL A 272 5.80 -7.69 -14.32
CA VAL A 272 6.21 -8.75 -15.27
C VAL A 272 5.11 -8.97 -16.29
N SER A 273 5.50 -9.15 -17.54
CA SER A 273 4.60 -9.47 -18.63
C SER A 273 3.99 -10.87 -18.50
N ARG A 274 2.99 -11.17 -19.33
CA ARG A 274 2.37 -12.51 -19.41
C ARG A 274 3.35 -13.63 -19.76
N GLU A 275 4.49 -13.29 -20.40
CA GLU A 275 5.57 -14.24 -20.70
C GLU A 275 6.62 -14.33 -19.58
N GLY A 276 6.40 -13.66 -18.44
CA GLY A 276 7.31 -13.68 -17.30
C GLY A 276 8.56 -12.82 -17.46
N ARG A 277 8.57 -11.86 -18.39
CA ARG A 277 9.69 -10.92 -18.57
C ARG A 277 9.46 -9.64 -17.80
N LYS A 278 10.52 -9.04 -17.28
CA LYS A 278 10.45 -7.71 -16.67
C LYS A 278 9.81 -6.73 -17.64
N ASP A 279 8.80 -6.02 -17.15
CA ASP A 279 8.07 -5.01 -17.92
C ASP A 279 8.49 -3.60 -17.47
N VAL A 280 7.94 -2.58 -18.11
CA VAL A 280 8.32 -1.16 -17.95
C VAL A 280 8.25 -0.67 -16.50
N ALA A 281 7.34 -1.20 -15.68
CA ALA A 281 7.18 -0.82 -14.28
C ALA A 281 8.22 -1.45 -13.33
N TYR A 282 8.85 -2.56 -13.72
CA TYR A 282 9.67 -3.37 -12.80
C TYR A 282 10.81 -2.59 -12.14
N GLU A 283 11.68 -1.97 -12.93
CA GLU A 283 12.85 -1.27 -12.38
C GLU A 283 12.46 0.01 -11.62
N ASN A 284 11.37 0.67 -12.03
CA ASN A 284 10.83 1.83 -11.32
C ASN A 284 10.33 1.44 -9.93
N VAL A 285 9.52 0.39 -9.84
CA VAL A 285 8.96 -0.12 -8.59
C VAL A 285 10.07 -0.67 -7.68
N LYS A 286 11.00 -1.46 -8.22
CA LYS A 286 12.17 -1.95 -7.47
C LYS A 286 12.94 -0.83 -6.80
N LYS A 287 13.20 0.25 -7.54
CA LYS A 287 13.90 1.43 -7.02
C LYS A 287 13.10 2.12 -5.93
N VAL A 288 11.81 2.37 -6.15
CA VAL A 288 10.93 3.01 -5.17
C VAL A 288 10.81 2.18 -3.90
N ASN A 289 10.68 0.85 -4.01
CA ASN A 289 10.64 -0.04 -2.85
C ASN A 289 11.91 0.04 -2.01
N ALA A 290 13.08 0.09 -2.64
CA ALA A 290 14.35 0.24 -1.94
C ALA A 290 14.45 1.60 -1.20
N GLU A 291 14.01 2.68 -1.84
CA GLU A 291 14.00 4.02 -1.24
C GLU A 291 12.99 4.12 -0.09
N LEU A 292 11.80 3.52 -0.22
CA LEU A 292 10.81 3.44 0.86
C LEU A 292 11.33 2.67 2.08
N LYS A 293 12.00 1.53 1.85
CA LYS A 293 12.60 0.76 2.95
C LYS A 293 13.66 1.55 3.68
N ALA A 294 14.53 2.23 2.96
CA ALA A 294 15.57 3.09 3.54
C ALA A 294 14.95 4.26 4.34
N LEU A 295 13.88 4.87 3.83
CA LEU A 295 13.15 5.92 4.52
C LEU A 295 12.46 5.39 5.78
N ASP A 296 11.81 4.23 5.71
CA ASP A 296 11.13 3.61 6.85
C ASP A 296 12.10 3.20 7.96
N GLU A 297 13.26 2.66 7.59
CA GLU A 297 14.35 2.33 8.52
C GLU A 297 14.87 3.59 9.22
N TYR A 298 15.12 4.67 8.47
CA TYR A 298 15.55 5.95 9.01
C TYR A 298 14.53 6.54 10.00
N LEU A 299 13.24 6.46 9.66
CA LEU A 299 12.14 6.97 10.47
C LEU A 299 11.68 6.01 11.58
N GLY A 300 12.35 4.88 11.78
CA GLY A 300 11.89 3.77 12.64
C GLY A 300 11.44 4.18 14.04
N ASN A 301 12.15 5.13 14.68
CA ASN A 301 11.85 5.62 16.03
C ASN A 301 11.15 6.99 16.07
N TYR A 302 10.79 7.53 14.91
CA TYR A 302 10.07 8.78 14.83
C TYR A 302 8.55 8.54 14.90
N GLU A 303 7.85 9.41 15.62
CA GLU A 303 6.38 9.45 15.66
C GLU A 303 5.86 10.55 14.76
N CYS A 304 4.89 10.24 13.91
CA CYS A 304 4.21 11.23 13.10
C CYS A 304 3.21 12.00 13.97
N VAL A 305 3.41 13.30 14.10
CA VAL A 305 2.58 14.18 14.95
C VAL A 305 1.58 15.03 14.15
N CYS A 306 1.81 15.22 12.86
CA CYS A 306 0.92 15.98 12.02
C CYS A 306 1.05 15.55 10.55
N ARG A 307 -0.04 15.63 9.79
CA ARG A 307 -0.05 15.45 8.33
C ARG A 307 -0.77 16.60 7.68
N GLY A 308 -0.34 16.96 6.48
CA GLY A 308 -0.97 18.04 5.74
C GLY A 308 -0.61 18.02 4.27
N ALA A 309 -1.08 19.05 3.58
CA ALA A 309 -0.82 19.32 2.18
C ALA A 309 -0.71 20.81 1.92
N VAL A 310 0.03 21.19 0.89
CA VAL A 310 -0.09 22.51 0.26
C VAL A 310 -0.75 22.28 -1.09
N ILE A 311 -1.97 22.76 -1.24
CA ILE A 311 -2.78 22.60 -2.46
C ILE A 311 -3.09 23.98 -3.01
N ASN A 312 -2.67 24.25 -4.25
CA ASN A 312 -2.82 25.56 -4.91
C ASN A 312 -2.29 26.72 -4.04
N GLY A 313 -1.14 26.49 -3.38
CA GLY A 313 -0.51 27.47 -2.48
C GLY A 313 -1.17 27.60 -1.10
N LEU A 314 -2.23 26.86 -0.81
CA LEU A 314 -2.94 26.89 0.47
C LEU A 314 -2.52 25.72 1.36
N LEU A 315 -2.09 26.03 2.57
CA LEU A 315 -1.77 25.02 3.59
C LEU A 315 -3.05 24.42 4.14
N LYS A 316 -3.13 23.09 4.11
CA LYS A 316 -4.23 22.28 4.65
C LYS A 316 -3.66 21.28 5.67
N THR A 317 -4.38 21.02 6.74
CA THR A 317 -4.09 19.93 7.66
C THR A 317 -4.99 18.73 7.33
N ILE A 318 -4.45 17.54 7.41
CA ILE A 318 -5.22 16.30 7.25
C ILE A 318 -5.61 15.82 8.64
N SER A 319 -6.87 15.96 8.98
CA SER A 319 -7.43 15.56 10.27
C SER A 319 -8.90 15.20 10.14
N ASP A 320 -9.43 14.44 11.09
CA ASP A 320 -10.86 14.10 11.19
C ASP A 320 -11.47 13.47 9.92
N GLY A 321 -10.63 12.78 9.12
CA GLY A 321 -11.06 12.11 7.89
C GLY A 321 -11.16 13.04 6.66
N GLY A 322 -10.50 14.19 6.67
CA GLY A 322 -10.50 15.13 5.55
C GLY A 322 -9.37 16.16 5.59
N LEU A 323 -9.38 17.06 4.59
CA LEU A 323 -8.52 18.22 4.56
C LEU A 323 -9.24 19.39 5.24
N THR A 324 -8.56 20.02 6.19
CA THR A 324 -9.12 21.14 6.97
C THR A 324 -8.22 22.36 6.90
N ASP A 325 -8.79 23.56 7.09
CA ASP A 325 -8.05 24.83 7.17
C ASP A 325 -7.46 25.08 8.58
N LYS A 326 -7.41 24.05 9.44
CA LYS A 326 -6.79 24.17 10.76
C LYS A 326 -5.30 24.49 10.57
N PRO A 327 -4.76 25.53 11.21
CA PRO A 327 -3.33 25.84 11.12
C PRO A 327 -2.49 24.71 11.74
N LEU A 328 -1.28 24.55 11.23
CA LEU A 328 -0.26 23.76 11.92
C LEU A 328 0.07 24.43 13.26
N ALA A 329 0.46 23.65 14.24
CA ALA A 329 1.00 24.19 15.48
C ALA A 329 2.21 25.08 15.18
N ASP A 330 2.29 26.25 15.82
CA ASP A 330 3.33 27.26 15.54
C ASP A 330 4.71 26.90 16.10
N ASP A 331 4.79 25.89 16.94
CA ASP A 331 5.99 25.48 17.68
C ASP A 331 6.90 24.50 16.92
N PHE A 332 6.55 24.10 15.70
CA PHE A 332 7.43 23.23 14.91
C PHE A 332 8.72 23.94 14.45
N THR A 333 9.87 23.30 14.72
CA THR A 333 11.20 23.79 14.30
C THR A 333 11.45 23.61 12.80
N VAL A 334 10.65 22.75 12.15
CA VAL A 334 10.64 22.55 10.69
C VAL A 334 9.21 22.68 10.16
N LYS A 335 9.01 23.51 9.13
CA LYS A 335 7.71 23.67 8.48
C LYS A 335 7.85 24.13 7.03
N ILE A 336 6.86 23.79 6.20
CA ILE A 336 6.80 24.29 4.82
C ILE A 336 6.40 25.74 4.85
N LEU A 337 7.16 26.59 4.15
CA LEU A 337 6.84 28.01 3.91
C LEU A 337 6.17 28.20 2.54
N ALA A 338 6.66 27.51 1.52
CA ALA A 338 6.16 27.59 0.17
C ALA A 338 6.46 26.32 -0.64
N ALA A 339 5.65 26.06 -1.65
CA ALA A 339 5.88 25.08 -2.69
C ALA A 339 5.39 25.64 -4.02
N GLU A 340 6.16 25.45 -5.11
CA GLU A 340 5.77 25.90 -6.46
C GLU A 340 4.58 25.11 -7.00
N GLN A 341 4.47 23.82 -6.62
CA GLN A 341 3.39 22.91 -6.96
C GLN A 341 2.81 22.28 -5.69
N ASN A 342 1.77 21.49 -5.84
CA ASN A 342 1.16 20.78 -4.72
C ASN A 342 2.15 19.81 -4.06
N VAL A 343 2.08 19.71 -2.74
CA VAL A 343 2.82 18.74 -1.94
C VAL A 343 1.96 18.17 -0.83
N VAL A 344 2.25 16.95 -0.41
CA VAL A 344 1.79 16.41 0.87
C VAL A 344 2.99 16.31 1.82
N PHE A 345 2.73 16.40 3.13
CA PHE A 345 3.78 16.32 4.13
C PHE A 345 3.33 15.68 5.43
N ALA A 346 4.31 15.24 6.21
CA ALA A 346 4.11 14.76 7.58
C ALA A 346 5.24 15.25 8.47
N VAL A 347 4.90 15.76 9.66
CA VAL A 347 5.86 16.17 10.68
C VAL A 347 6.08 15.02 11.65
N TYR A 348 7.34 14.76 11.96
CA TYR A 348 7.78 13.67 12.80
C TYR A 348 8.59 14.19 13.98
N LYS A 349 8.45 13.52 15.15
CA LYS A 349 9.22 13.80 16.38
C LYS A 349 9.85 12.52 16.93
N GLN A 350 11.05 12.67 17.50
CA GLN A 350 11.75 11.65 18.27
C GLN A 350 12.46 12.32 19.45
N GLY A 351 11.83 12.36 20.63
CA GLY A 351 12.29 13.20 21.72
C GLY A 351 12.33 14.67 21.28
N ASP A 352 13.47 15.33 21.41
CA ASP A 352 13.67 16.73 21.01
C ASP A 352 13.99 16.89 19.49
N LYS A 353 14.14 15.79 18.76
CA LYS A 353 14.38 15.84 17.32
C LYS A 353 13.08 15.97 16.56
N GLU A 354 13.07 16.86 15.60
CA GLU A 354 11.97 17.05 14.65
C GLU A 354 12.43 16.89 13.22
N GLY A 355 11.52 16.52 12.35
CA GLY A 355 11.74 16.52 10.91
C GLY A 355 10.43 16.49 10.15
N ILE A 356 10.50 16.82 8.89
CA ILE A 356 9.36 16.86 7.99
C ILE A 356 9.63 16.01 6.76
N LEU A 357 8.72 15.08 6.48
CA LEU A 357 8.68 14.34 5.22
C LEU A 357 7.80 15.11 4.26
N ILE A 358 8.30 15.40 3.07
CA ILE A 358 7.62 16.16 2.03
C ILE A 358 7.63 15.34 0.75
N THR A 359 6.48 15.14 0.15
CA THR A 359 6.32 14.43 -1.12
C THR A 359 5.70 15.34 -2.16
N ASN A 360 6.27 15.35 -3.36
CA ASN A 360 5.72 16.06 -4.51
C ASN A 360 4.35 15.46 -4.90
N PHE A 361 3.30 16.26 -4.86
CA PHE A 361 1.92 15.87 -5.15
C PHE A 361 1.40 16.48 -6.48
N ASP A 362 2.29 16.90 -7.34
CA ASP A 362 1.93 17.29 -8.70
C ASP A 362 1.78 16.05 -9.60
N GLU A 363 1.02 16.17 -10.68
CA GLU A 363 0.80 15.07 -11.64
C GLU A 363 2.16 14.59 -12.21
N PRO A 364 2.55 13.31 -11.99
CA PRO A 364 3.94 12.90 -12.19
C PRO A 364 4.32 12.57 -13.65
N THR A 365 3.35 12.39 -14.55
CA THR A 365 3.62 12.03 -15.96
C THR A 365 4.34 13.15 -16.69
N SER A 366 4.10 14.41 -16.31
CA SER A 366 4.80 15.59 -16.84
C SER A 366 6.30 15.60 -16.54
N GLY A 367 6.75 14.82 -15.56
CA GLY A 367 8.15 14.83 -15.09
C GLY A 367 8.54 16.13 -14.37
N ARG A 368 7.57 17.00 -14.04
CA ARG A 368 7.84 18.32 -13.45
C ARG A 368 8.45 18.19 -12.06
N GLU A 369 9.53 18.91 -11.85
CA GLU A 369 10.14 19.08 -10.53
C GLU A 369 9.39 20.19 -9.76
N ASN A 370 9.48 20.15 -8.42
CA ASN A 370 8.78 21.07 -7.53
C ASN A 370 9.79 21.68 -6.55
N THR A 371 9.89 23.02 -6.51
CA THR A 371 10.74 23.69 -5.53
C THR A 371 9.95 23.94 -4.25
N VAL A 372 10.45 23.41 -3.14
CA VAL A 372 9.89 23.65 -1.80
C VAL A 372 10.83 24.53 -0.99
N THR A 373 10.25 25.44 -0.20
CA THR A 373 10.95 26.24 0.79
C THR A 373 10.52 25.76 2.18
N VAL A 374 11.49 25.30 2.96
CA VAL A 374 11.29 24.75 4.30
C VAL A 374 11.97 25.68 5.30
N LYS A 375 11.22 26.15 6.31
CA LYS A 375 11.80 26.77 7.50
C LYS A 375 12.51 25.68 8.31
N VAL A 376 13.75 25.94 8.70
CA VAL A 376 14.55 25.06 9.55
C VAL A 376 15.20 25.91 10.62
N ASP A 377 14.87 25.67 11.88
CA ASP A 377 15.43 26.45 13.00
C ASP A 377 16.87 25.99 13.34
N ALA A 378 17.73 26.06 12.32
CA ALA A 378 19.17 25.77 12.40
C ALA A 378 19.91 26.38 11.20
N SER A 379 21.23 26.53 11.32
CA SER A 379 22.10 26.99 10.22
C SER A 379 22.33 25.92 9.13
N GLU A 380 22.10 24.66 9.47
CA GLU A 380 22.23 23.53 8.56
C GLU A 380 21.05 22.56 8.71
N ALA A 381 20.62 21.98 7.61
CA ALA A 381 19.62 20.90 7.55
C ALA A 381 20.24 19.62 7.03
N GLN A 382 19.79 18.51 7.55
CA GLN A 382 20.02 17.18 7.01
C GLN A 382 18.83 16.79 6.13
N VAL A 383 19.11 16.39 4.90
CA VAL A 383 18.10 15.95 3.94
C VAL A 383 18.35 14.48 3.58
N LEU A 384 17.38 13.63 3.84
CA LEU A 384 17.35 12.26 3.32
C LEU A 384 16.52 12.26 2.03
N SER A 385 17.12 11.86 0.93
CA SER A 385 16.47 11.72 -0.37
C SER A 385 17.03 10.48 -1.07
N ALA A 386 16.15 9.68 -1.68
CA ALA A 386 16.54 8.47 -2.43
C ALA A 386 17.53 7.55 -1.65
N GLY A 387 17.28 7.38 -0.35
CA GLY A 387 18.11 6.56 0.56
C GLY A 387 19.47 7.16 0.91
N LYS A 388 19.76 8.41 0.53
CA LYS A 388 21.02 9.10 0.84
C LYS A 388 20.77 10.33 1.70
N THR A 389 21.64 10.53 2.67
CA THR A 389 21.61 11.68 3.56
C THR A 389 22.68 12.69 3.18
N GLU A 390 22.29 13.93 3.00
CA GLU A 390 23.18 15.05 2.67
C GLU A 390 22.91 16.25 3.59
N LYS A 391 23.92 17.10 3.81
CA LYS A 391 23.79 18.32 4.60
C LYS A 391 23.72 19.54 3.70
N PHE A 392 22.81 20.45 4.03
CA PHE A 392 22.59 21.69 3.32
C PHE A 392 22.66 22.87 4.27
N ARG A 393 23.26 23.99 3.85
CA ARG A 393 23.21 25.24 4.59
C ARG A 393 21.85 25.90 4.45
N CYS A 394 21.31 26.39 5.54
CA CYS A 394 20.07 27.14 5.57
C CYS A 394 20.39 28.65 5.50
N ALA A 395 19.89 29.32 4.47
CA ALA A 395 20.03 30.77 4.35
C ALA A 395 18.89 31.45 5.14
N ASN A 396 19.24 32.21 6.17
CA ASN A 396 18.26 32.87 7.07
C ASN A 396 17.24 31.89 7.70
N GLY A 397 17.67 30.66 8.01
CA GLY A 397 16.79 29.64 8.55
C GLY A 397 15.87 28.99 7.51
N GLU A 398 16.16 29.13 6.22
CA GLU A 398 15.39 28.55 5.13
C GLU A 398 16.25 27.61 4.28
N LEU A 399 15.67 26.48 3.94
CA LEU A 399 16.17 25.53 2.96
C LEU A 399 15.27 25.57 1.72
N LYS A 400 15.86 25.83 0.55
CA LYS A 400 15.20 25.61 -0.75
C LYS A 400 15.68 24.31 -1.34
N TYR A 401 14.75 23.41 -1.69
CA TYR A 401 15.08 22.12 -2.23
C TYR A 401 14.19 21.79 -3.45
N LYS A 402 14.80 21.17 -4.44
CA LYS A 402 14.15 20.79 -5.69
C LYS A 402 13.77 19.32 -5.66
N LEU A 403 12.48 19.05 -5.44
CA LEU A 403 11.89 17.70 -5.46
C LEU A 403 11.75 17.20 -6.89
N LYS A 404 12.15 15.97 -7.14
CA LYS A 404 11.82 15.28 -8.38
C LYS A 404 10.32 15.02 -8.49
N SER A 405 9.84 14.79 -9.71
CA SER A 405 8.46 14.34 -9.95
C SER A 405 8.14 13.10 -9.10
N GLY A 406 7.05 13.16 -8.33
CA GLY A 406 6.62 12.10 -7.40
C GLY A 406 7.57 11.81 -6.24
N GLY A 407 8.74 12.44 -6.20
CA GLY A 407 9.78 12.15 -5.20
C GLY A 407 9.46 12.70 -3.81
N ALA A 408 10.16 12.16 -2.81
CA ALA A 408 10.04 12.56 -1.41
C ALA A 408 11.39 12.89 -0.79
N ILE A 409 11.38 13.78 0.21
CA ILE A 409 12.51 14.09 1.07
C ILE A 409 12.10 14.13 2.53
N PHE A 410 13.00 13.74 3.42
CA PHE A 410 12.86 14.04 4.83
C PHE A 410 13.91 15.09 5.22
N VAL A 411 13.46 16.17 5.84
CA VAL A 411 14.29 17.31 6.27
C VAL A 411 14.29 17.39 7.78
N SER A 412 15.46 17.50 8.40
CA SER A 412 15.61 17.72 9.85
C SER A 412 16.74 18.72 10.13
N PRO A 413 16.69 19.49 11.24
CA PRO A 413 17.80 20.36 11.66
C PRO A 413 19.06 19.53 11.96
N CYS A 414 20.25 20.08 11.62
CA CYS A 414 21.52 19.54 12.09
C CYS A 414 21.85 20.09 13.48
N GLY A 415 22.35 19.24 14.37
CA GLY A 415 23.02 19.70 15.60
C GLY A 415 22.12 19.93 16.82
N ARG A 416 20.92 19.34 16.85
CA ARG A 416 20.14 19.21 18.09
C ARG A 416 20.08 17.78 18.61
#